data_ce047e5d94d02f1b67a7d2ed0744d227
#
_entry.id   ce047e5d94d02f1b67a7d2ed0744d227
#
_cell.length_a   1.000
_cell.length_b   1.000
_cell.length_c   1.000
_cell.angle_alpha   90.00
_cell.angle_beta   90.00
_cell.angle_gamma   90.00
#
_symmetry.space_group_name_H-M   'P 1'
#
loop_
_entity.id
_entity.type
_entity.pdbx_description
1 polymer ?
#
loop_
_entity_poly.entity_id
_entity_poly.type
_entity_poly.pdbx_seq_one_letter_code
_entity_poly.pdbx_strand_id
1 'polypeptide(L)'
;KLDIDHKEWMHWTGGSMNWNNMCADCHSTNLHKNFDHKTDTYNTSYSEINVNCEACHGPSSEHVKFYEKEEQKGTPPKMYMSKNMDSKELVQKCARCHSRRSQFSEFFNYEGHFLDHYEPQLLTDPTYFLDGQILDEDYVYASFVQSKMYSLGISCKDCHDVHSMKLKKNGNDLCLSCHTPDYNTKQHHFHKENTEASQCINCHMTGRYYMGNDFRRDHSFRVPRPDQSEKYDTPNACNGCHTDKNAKWAADFIKEKYGKERADHFSDHLLKGYFHDKEGFREVFSNKNYPEIARATAINQYMNQNITQDDIQNLIYYLKDSSALVRTETIKAIEKSRISDYSPNIATLLKDSVKVVRITAARYFNMINENMSSTNGFEKANSEFLNQMNYNSDFASGQHQKALYYQAKNNTEMAIKAYEKAIQIDNYYNMSRMNLALIYYQIGQPEKSEKLYLKVIELEPEFSLSYYMLGLLYNEQGNNENALKYLALSTNKQPPSINSHYNYAIKLQELNKHKKALNTIEKGLKTFPNSERLLYIKVISLSNSNKLNEAYNTGIQLLNIAPNNTNYQQLVQNIQYKIQNTKR
;
A
#
# COMPACT_ATOMS: atom_id res chain seq x y z
N LYS A 1 -20.22 16.89 -1.70
CA LYS A 1 -19.03 16.90 -2.53
C LYS A 1 -19.38 16.48 -3.95
N LEU A 2 -18.89 17.20 -4.98
CA LEU A 2 -19.05 16.83 -6.38
C LEU A 2 -17.88 15.95 -6.80
N ASP A 3 -18.19 14.78 -7.34
CA ASP A 3 -17.19 13.97 -8.04
C ASP A 3 -17.02 14.56 -9.47
N ILE A 4 -15.85 15.13 -9.74
CA ILE A 4 -15.58 15.80 -11.01
C ILE A 4 -15.47 14.80 -12.16
N ASP A 5 -14.91 13.62 -11.93
CA ASP A 5 -14.70 12.61 -12.97
C ASP A 5 -16.03 12.01 -13.43
N HIS A 6 -16.94 11.74 -12.49
CA HIS A 6 -18.27 11.20 -12.77
C HIS A 6 -19.35 12.28 -12.88
N LYS A 7 -19.04 13.55 -12.55
CA LYS A 7 -19.99 14.68 -12.49
C LYS A 7 -21.19 14.43 -11.59
N GLU A 8 -20.99 13.63 -10.54
CA GLU A 8 -22.01 13.24 -9.58
C GLU A 8 -21.72 13.79 -8.19
N TRP A 9 -22.75 13.98 -7.39
CA TRP A 9 -22.61 14.39 -6.00
C TRP A 9 -22.28 13.18 -5.12
N MET A 10 -21.15 13.21 -4.44
CA MET A 10 -20.82 12.19 -3.45
C MET A 10 -21.63 12.42 -2.17
N HIS A 11 -22.34 11.38 -1.74
CA HIS A 11 -23.11 11.44 -0.49
C HIS A 11 -22.15 11.33 0.70
N TRP A 12 -22.08 12.38 1.50
CA TRP A 12 -21.13 12.46 2.63
C TRP A 12 -21.43 11.50 3.78
N THR A 13 -22.63 10.88 3.81
CA THR A 13 -23.01 9.84 4.77
C THR A 13 -23.03 8.43 4.13
N GLY A 14 -22.40 8.24 2.97
CA GLY A 14 -22.24 6.91 2.36
C GLY A 14 -21.45 5.97 3.27
N GLY A 15 -21.55 4.65 3.04
CA GLY A 15 -20.97 3.62 3.92
C GLY A 15 -19.49 3.77 4.21
N SER A 16 -18.71 4.32 3.26
CA SER A 16 -17.29 4.66 3.44
C SER A 16 -17.04 6.08 3.98
N MET A 17 -18.08 6.89 4.20
CA MET A 17 -18.02 8.31 4.58
C MET A 17 -18.67 8.56 5.94
N ASN A 18 -18.75 7.57 6.80
CA ASN A 18 -19.35 7.70 8.13
C ASN A 18 -18.57 8.72 8.98
N TRP A 19 -19.28 9.76 9.47
CA TRP A 19 -18.68 10.83 10.26
C TRP A 19 -17.96 10.32 11.51
N ASN A 20 -18.54 9.36 12.23
CA ASN A 20 -18.03 8.83 13.49
C ASN A 20 -16.62 8.23 13.39
N ASN A 21 -16.28 7.67 12.22
CA ASN A 21 -15.01 6.97 12.02
C ASN A 21 -14.08 7.65 11.00
N MET A 22 -14.61 8.55 10.13
CA MET A 22 -13.82 9.21 9.09
C MET A 22 -13.45 10.64 9.42
N CYS A 23 -14.40 11.42 9.93
CA CYS A 23 -14.25 12.87 10.06
C CYS A 23 -14.01 13.30 11.51
N ALA A 24 -14.70 12.66 12.45
CA ALA A 24 -14.84 13.13 13.82
C ALA A 24 -13.51 13.23 14.58
N ASP A 25 -12.59 12.28 14.41
CA ASP A 25 -11.30 12.28 15.14
C ASP A 25 -10.42 13.49 14.81
N CYS A 26 -10.54 14.04 13.59
CA CYS A 26 -9.81 15.23 13.18
C CYS A 26 -10.63 16.54 13.33
N HIS A 27 -11.97 16.45 13.33
CA HIS A 27 -12.88 17.58 13.34
C HIS A 27 -13.68 17.75 14.64
N SER A 28 -13.23 17.10 15.72
CA SER A 28 -13.74 17.29 17.08
C SER A 28 -12.60 17.18 18.10
N THR A 29 -12.87 17.57 19.33
CA THR A 29 -11.93 17.48 20.45
C THR A 29 -12.40 16.44 21.45
N ASN A 30 -11.47 15.59 21.92
CA ASN A 30 -11.74 14.50 22.88
C ASN A 30 -12.85 13.54 22.39
N LEU A 31 -12.71 13.06 21.16
CA LEU A 31 -13.66 12.12 20.58
C LEU A 31 -13.63 10.78 21.31
N HIS A 32 -14.81 10.31 21.68
CA HIS A 32 -15.09 8.91 22.00
C HIS A 32 -16.13 8.40 20.99
N LYS A 33 -15.71 7.52 20.11
CA LYS A 33 -16.59 6.96 19.07
C LYS A 33 -17.70 6.10 19.70
N ASN A 34 -17.36 5.37 20.77
CA ASN A 34 -18.26 4.49 21.53
C ASN A 34 -19.06 3.57 20.59
N PHE A 35 -18.36 2.94 19.65
CA PHE A 35 -18.94 1.95 18.76
C PHE A 35 -19.03 0.60 19.47
N ASP A 36 -20.25 0.10 19.67
CA ASP A 36 -20.46 -1.27 20.14
C ASP A 36 -20.53 -2.23 18.95
N HIS A 37 -19.46 -2.97 18.74
CA HIS A 37 -19.34 -3.95 17.65
C HIS A 37 -20.27 -5.17 17.78
N LYS A 38 -20.97 -5.36 18.91
CA LYS A 38 -21.93 -6.45 19.12
C LYS A 38 -23.33 -6.05 18.69
N THR A 39 -23.71 -4.81 18.99
CA THR A 39 -25.03 -4.26 18.64
C THR A 39 -25.01 -3.42 17.36
N ASP A 40 -23.82 -3.13 16.81
CA ASP A 40 -23.63 -2.30 15.62
C ASP A 40 -24.21 -0.88 15.79
N THR A 41 -23.98 -0.29 16.96
CA THR A 41 -24.51 1.03 17.32
C THR A 41 -23.43 1.96 17.83
N TYR A 42 -23.68 3.26 17.70
CA TYR A 42 -22.82 4.32 18.22
C TYR A 42 -23.46 5.06 19.40
N ASN A 43 -22.63 5.45 20.34
CA ASN A 43 -22.96 6.43 21.37
C ASN A 43 -21.85 7.49 21.44
N THR A 44 -21.56 8.10 20.29
CA THR A 44 -20.43 9.01 20.11
C THR A 44 -20.56 10.25 20.97
N SER A 45 -19.48 10.59 21.67
CA SER A 45 -19.36 11.81 22.47
C SER A 45 -18.04 12.53 22.17
N TYR A 46 -18.03 13.82 22.37
CA TYR A 46 -16.87 14.71 22.20
C TYR A 46 -17.04 15.94 23.10
N SER A 47 -15.93 16.60 23.44
CA SER A 47 -16.01 17.82 24.25
C SER A 47 -16.49 19.00 23.40
N GLU A 48 -15.99 19.16 22.20
CA GLU A 48 -16.36 20.24 21.28
C GLU A 48 -16.25 19.79 19.81
N ILE A 49 -17.06 20.43 18.93
CA ILE A 49 -16.86 20.39 17.49
C ILE A 49 -15.68 21.29 17.13
N ASN A 50 -14.91 20.89 16.15
CA ASN A 50 -13.63 21.47 15.73
C ASN A 50 -12.46 21.21 16.68
N VAL A 51 -11.31 21.70 16.24
CA VAL A 51 -10.01 21.58 16.94
C VAL A 51 -9.89 22.74 17.91
N ASN A 52 -10.05 22.47 19.20
CA ASN A 52 -9.77 23.46 20.25
C ASN A 52 -8.33 23.29 20.80
N CYS A 53 -7.98 24.07 21.81
CA CYS A 53 -6.65 24.06 22.43
C CYS A 53 -6.23 22.65 22.89
N GLU A 54 -7.14 21.91 23.53
CA GLU A 54 -6.86 20.58 24.07
C GLU A 54 -6.64 19.50 23.00
N ALA A 55 -7.16 19.69 21.79
CA ALA A 55 -6.90 18.76 20.70
C ALA A 55 -5.38 18.66 20.37
N CYS A 56 -4.66 19.78 20.52
CA CYS A 56 -3.22 19.86 20.33
C CYS A 56 -2.43 19.78 21.64
N HIS A 57 -2.87 20.48 22.68
CA HIS A 57 -2.13 20.62 23.94
C HIS A 57 -2.44 19.53 24.97
N GLY A 58 -3.47 18.72 24.70
CA GLY A 58 -3.97 17.73 25.66
C GLY A 58 -4.72 18.35 26.84
N PRO A 59 -5.17 17.54 27.80
CA PRO A 59 -5.85 18.00 28.99
C PRO A 59 -4.95 18.96 29.78
N SER A 60 -5.37 20.22 29.92
CA SER A 60 -4.49 21.30 30.42
C SER A 60 -5.01 21.95 31.70
N SER A 61 -6.07 21.41 32.33
CA SER A 61 -6.68 22.02 33.51
C SER A 61 -5.71 22.25 34.69
N GLU A 62 -4.83 21.30 34.96
CA GLU A 62 -3.82 21.45 36.01
C GLU A 62 -2.75 22.49 35.67
N HIS A 63 -2.40 22.63 34.38
CA HIS A 63 -1.50 23.67 33.90
C HIS A 63 -2.13 25.05 34.08
N VAL A 64 -3.41 25.25 33.74
CA VAL A 64 -4.14 26.49 33.93
C VAL A 64 -4.20 26.83 35.41
N LYS A 65 -4.65 25.90 36.25
CA LYS A 65 -4.71 26.10 37.74
C LYS A 65 -3.35 26.46 38.36
N PHE A 66 -2.25 25.95 37.77
CA PHE A 66 -0.91 26.32 38.23
C PHE A 66 -0.62 27.81 38.00
N TYR A 67 -1.00 28.35 36.84
CA TYR A 67 -0.76 29.75 36.49
C TYR A 67 -1.79 30.74 37.02
N GLU A 68 -2.97 30.26 37.45
CA GLU A 68 -3.97 31.08 38.11
C GLU A 68 -3.64 31.39 39.59
N LYS A 69 -2.66 30.68 40.18
CA LYS A 69 -2.21 30.95 41.55
C LYS A 69 -1.40 32.25 41.59
N GLU A 70 -1.60 33.07 42.63
CA GLU A 70 -0.86 34.31 42.86
C GLU A 70 0.67 34.07 42.95
N GLU A 71 1.07 32.98 43.64
CA GLU A 71 2.45 32.51 43.70
C GLU A 71 2.60 31.15 43.01
N GLN A 72 3.33 31.09 41.92
CA GLN A 72 3.66 29.86 41.21
C GLN A 72 4.87 29.19 41.87
N LYS A 73 4.63 28.19 42.72
CA LYS A 73 5.69 27.40 43.35
C LYS A 73 5.83 26.05 42.67
N GLY A 74 7.07 25.72 42.20
CA GLY A 74 7.39 24.46 41.57
C GLY A 74 7.40 24.50 40.03
N THR A 75 7.42 23.31 39.43
CA THR A 75 7.40 23.15 37.96
C THR A 75 5.97 23.02 37.46
N PRO A 76 5.55 23.78 36.43
CA PRO A 76 4.21 23.63 35.88
C PRO A 76 4.00 22.22 35.31
N PRO A 77 2.78 21.66 35.39
CA PRO A 77 2.44 20.39 34.78
C PRO A 77 2.76 20.36 33.29
N LYS A 78 3.33 19.25 32.84
CA LYS A 78 3.73 19.07 31.43
C LYS A 78 2.49 18.98 30.55
N MET A 79 2.45 19.76 29.49
CA MET A 79 1.45 19.67 28.44
C MET A 79 1.89 18.66 27.37
N TYR A 80 0.95 18.09 26.60
CA TYR A 80 1.23 17.18 25.51
C TYR A 80 2.05 17.85 24.40
N MET A 81 1.72 19.10 24.02
CA MET A 81 2.56 19.95 23.19
C MET A 81 3.23 21.03 24.01
N SER A 82 4.53 21.21 23.83
CA SER A 82 5.32 22.23 24.51
C SER A 82 6.28 22.94 23.56
N LYS A 83 6.76 24.12 23.97
CA LYS A 83 7.67 24.96 23.17
C LYS A 83 9.00 24.27 22.83
N ASN A 84 9.50 23.42 23.72
CA ASN A 84 10.83 22.80 23.63
C ASN A 84 10.81 21.40 23.02
N MET A 85 9.77 21.06 22.29
CA MET A 85 9.62 19.80 21.60
C MET A 85 10.57 19.73 20.40
N ASP A 86 11.24 18.59 20.17
CA ASP A 86 12.04 18.43 18.98
C ASP A 86 11.15 18.34 17.71
N SER A 87 11.74 18.48 16.55
CA SER A 87 11.01 18.54 15.28
C SER A 87 10.29 17.24 14.96
N LYS A 88 10.89 16.09 15.26
CA LYS A 88 10.28 14.77 14.98
C LYS A 88 9.08 14.53 15.88
N GLU A 89 9.22 14.85 17.16
CA GLU A 89 8.11 14.74 18.10
C GLU A 89 6.96 15.67 17.69
N LEU A 90 7.25 16.92 17.32
CA LEU A 90 6.23 17.86 16.86
C LEU A 90 5.48 17.36 15.62
N VAL A 91 6.22 16.85 14.62
CA VAL A 91 5.61 16.32 13.39
C VAL A 91 4.68 15.14 13.71
N GLN A 92 5.07 14.24 14.63
CA GLN A 92 4.21 13.14 15.08
C GLN A 92 2.92 13.62 15.76
N LYS A 93 2.96 14.73 16.52
CA LYS A 93 1.75 15.32 17.11
C LYS A 93 0.79 15.85 16.03
N CYS A 94 1.34 16.52 15.02
CA CYS A 94 0.54 17.01 13.89
C CYS A 94 -0.03 15.84 13.05
N ALA A 95 0.71 14.74 12.92
CA ALA A 95 0.31 13.55 12.17
C ALA A 95 -1.02 12.96 12.64
N ARG A 96 -1.43 13.16 13.89
CA ARG A 96 -2.72 12.70 14.40
C ARG A 96 -3.87 13.08 13.47
N CYS A 97 -3.91 14.31 12.97
CA CYS A 97 -4.94 14.81 12.05
C CYS A 97 -4.45 14.97 10.61
N HIS A 98 -3.13 15.15 10.40
CA HIS A 98 -2.53 15.41 9.10
C HIS A 98 -1.88 14.18 8.44
N SER A 99 -2.41 12.97 8.74
CA SER A 99 -2.01 11.72 8.08
C SER A 99 -3.22 10.88 7.68
N ARG A 100 -3.12 10.17 6.56
CA ARG A 100 -3.99 9.02 6.29
C ARG A 100 -3.46 7.86 7.11
N ARG A 101 -4.34 7.23 7.92
CA ARG A 101 -3.91 6.28 8.92
C ARG A 101 -5.04 5.35 9.38
N SER A 102 -4.69 4.21 9.94
CA SER A 102 -5.59 3.41 10.76
C SER A 102 -5.36 3.69 12.25
N GLN A 103 -6.39 3.54 13.07
CA GLN A 103 -6.36 3.79 14.51
C GLN A 103 -6.41 2.48 15.30
N PHE A 104 -5.74 2.45 16.47
CA PHE A 104 -5.60 1.22 17.26
C PHE A 104 -6.54 1.12 18.46
N SER A 105 -7.09 2.22 18.92
CA SER A 105 -7.90 2.25 20.15
C SER A 105 -8.96 3.34 20.11
N GLU A 106 -9.94 3.18 20.98
CA GLU A 106 -11.12 4.05 21.09
C GLU A 106 -10.77 5.51 21.37
N PHE A 107 -9.80 5.75 22.25
CA PHE A 107 -9.47 7.09 22.69
C PHE A 107 -7.97 7.37 22.56
N PHE A 108 -7.66 8.56 22.10
CA PHE A 108 -6.30 9.08 22.09
C PHE A 108 -5.96 9.70 23.43
N ASN A 109 -5.11 9.04 24.21
CA ASN A 109 -4.80 9.41 25.59
C ASN A 109 -3.68 10.45 25.75
N TYR A 110 -3.22 11.05 24.66
CA TYR A 110 -2.12 12.03 24.66
C TYR A 110 -0.76 11.52 25.20
N GLU A 111 -0.55 10.23 25.20
CA GLU A 111 0.70 9.59 25.64
C GLU A 111 1.39 8.85 24.49
N GLY A 112 2.68 8.54 24.66
CA GLY A 112 3.45 7.74 23.71
C GLY A 112 3.76 8.42 22.38
N HIS A 113 4.09 7.61 21.41
CA HIS A 113 4.46 8.02 20.05
C HIS A 113 3.29 7.84 19.09
N PHE A 114 3.38 8.46 17.91
CA PHE A 114 2.37 8.33 16.86
C PHE A 114 2.03 6.85 16.54
N LEU A 115 3.06 5.99 16.43
CA LEU A 115 2.90 4.56 16.15
C LEU A 115 2.37 3.71 17.34
N ASP A 116 2.11 4.31 18.49
CA ASP A 116 1.36 3.68 19.58
C ASP A 116 -0.15 3.83 19.42
N HIS A 117 -0.59 4.75 18.56
CA HIS A 117 -2.01 5.05 18.34
C HIS A 117 -2.46 4.78 16.91
N TYR A 118 -1.55 4.95 15.94
CA TYR A 118 -1.87 4.96 14.52
C TYR A 118 -0.83 4.22 13.68
N GLU A 119 -1.29 3.66 12.57
CA GLU A 119 -0.43 3.16 11.51
C GLU A 119 -0.63 4.04 10.26
N PRO A 120 0.42 4.73 9.77
CA PRO A 120 0.31 5.59 8.61
C PRO A 120 0.19 4.79 7.31
N GLN A 121 -0.45 5.40 6.30
CA GLN A 121 -0.41 4.93 4.92
C GLN A 121 1.03 4.96 4.40
N LEU A 122 1.46 3.91 3.72
CA LEU A 122 2.74 3.85 3.02
C LEU A 122 2.67 4.58 1.67
N LEU A 123 3.84 4.80 1.03
CA LEU A 123 3.94 5.44 -0.28
C LEU A 123 3.55 4.47 -1.41
N THR A 124 2.29 4.06 -1.44
CA THR A 124 1.78 3.04 -2.37
C THR A 124 0.56 3.53 -3.14
N ASP A 125 0.36 2.97 -4.34
CA ASP A 125 -0.90 3.10 -5.07
C ASP A 125 -2.10 2.68 -4.18
N PRO A 126 -3.26 3.34 -4.28
CA PRO A 126 -3.61 4.45 -5.18
C PRO A 126 -3.35 5.86 -4.62
N THR A 127 -2.71 5.99 -3.45
CA THR A 127 -2.50 7.29 -2.78
C THR A 127 -1.21 8.00 -3.18
N TYR A 128 -0.23 7.24 -3.67
CA TYR A 128 1.05 7.74 -4.15
C TYR A 128 1.39 7.20 -5.53
N PHE A 129 2.09 8.01 -6.33
CA PHE A 129 2.81 7.51 -7.50
C PHE A 129 3.96 6.57 -7.09
N LEU A 130 4.41 5.74 -8.02
CA LEU A 130 5.44 4.72 -7.75
C LEU A 130 6.79 5.30 -7.32
N ASP A 131 7.04 6.57 -7.59
CA ASP A 131 8.22 7.31 -7.14
C ASP A 131 8.04 7.97 -5.75
N GLY A 132 6.85 7.86 -5.15
CA GLY A 132 6.48 8.42 -3.85
C GLY A 132 5.97 9.86 -3.88
N GLN A 133 5.69 10.47 -5.05
CA GLN A 133 4.92 11.71 -5.14
C GLN A 133 3.46 11.45 -4.80
N ILE A 134 2.79 12.41 -4.16
CA ILE A 134 1.39 12.23 -3.76
C ILE A 134 0.46 12.20 -4.99
N LEU A 135 -0.43 11.22 -5.05
CA LEU A 135 -1.38 11.00 -6.13
C LEU A 135 -2.80 11.38 -5.72
N ASP A 136 -3.25 10.89 -4.57
CA ASP A 136 -4.60 11.11 -4.06
C ASP A 136 -4.57 11.63 -2.62
N GLU A 137 -5.74 11.74 -1.98
CA GLU A 137 -5.89 12.32 -0.65
C GLU A 137 -5.20 11.47 0.43
N ASP A 138 -3.97 11.85 0.78
CA ASP A 138 -3.20 11.23 1.86
C ASP A 138 -2.67 12.24 2.88
N TYR A 139 -3.21 13.45 2.88
CA TYR A 139 -2.76 14.57 3.72
C TYR A 139 -1.27 14.87 3.51
N VAL A 140 -0.57 15.35 4.53
CA VAL A 140 0.81 15.86 4.34
C VAL A 140 1.88 15.05 5.06
N TYR A 141 1.51 14.22 6.03
CA TYR A 141 2.49 13.55 6.89
C TYR A 141 3.46 12.66 6.11
N ALA A 142 2.94 11.69 5.35
CA ALA A 142 3.79 10.73 4.65
C ALA A 142 4.61 11.39 3.53
N SER A 143 4.09 12.43 2.88
CA SER A 143 4.88 13.28 1.97
C SER A 143 5.99 14.01 2.70
N PHE A 144 5.71 14.61 3.86
CA PHE A 144 6.70 15.40 4.59
C PHE A 144 7.83 14.56 5.17
N VAL A 145 7.52 13.41 5.79
CA VAL A 145 8.54 12.56 6.44
C VAL A 145 9.49 11.87 5.45
N GLN A 146 9.18 11.85 4.16
CA GLN A 146 10.11 11.40 3.14
C GLN A 146 11.08 12.51 2.68
N SER A 147 10.85 13.77 3.08
CA SER A 147 11.63 14.91 2.62
C SER A 147 13.00 15.01 3.31
N LYS A 148 13.97 15.58 2.57
CA LYS A 148 15.28 15.91 3.15
C LYS A 148 15.17 16.97 4.25
N MET A 149 14.20 17.89 4.16
CA MET A 149 13.98 18.91 5.20
C MET A 149 13.60 18.28 6.53
N TYR A 150 12.69 17.30 6.54
CA TYR A 150 12.37 16.54 7.75
C TYR A 150 13.59 15.83 8.34
N SER A 151 14.41 15.20 7.51
CA SER A 151 15.63 14.51 7.97
C SER A 151 16.65 15.47 8.60
N LEU A 152 16.62 16.76 8.24
CA LEU A 152 17.46 17.82 8.78
C LEU A 152 16.84 18.57 9.97
N GLY A 153 15.72 18.08 10.50
CA GLY A 153 15.11 18.62 11.70
C GLY A 153 14.16 19.80 11.47
N ILE A 154 13.70 20.02 10.24
CA ILE A 154 12.63 20.97 9.94
C ILE A 154 11.27 20.36 10.32
N SER A 155 10.35 21.19 10.78
CA SER A 155 9.01 20.82 11.22
C SER A 155 7.94 21.76 10.67
N CYS A 156 6.68 21.42 10.91
CA CYS A 156 5.53 22.21 10.46
C CYS A 156 5.59 23.67 10.95
N LYS A 157 6.02 23.89 12.20
CA LYS A 157 6.10 25.22 12.80
C LYS A 157 7.16 26.14 12.16
N ASP A 158 8.07 25.60 11.37
CA ASP A 158 9.11 26.44 10.73
C ASP A 158 8.53 27.23 9.56
N CYS A 159 7.51 26.69 8.89
CA CYS A 159 6.79 27.32 7.79
C CYS A 159 5.42 27.90 8.19
N HIS A 160 4.71 27.25 9.09
CA HIS A 160 3.36 27.63 9.51
C HIS A 160 3.34 28.28 10.90
N ASP A 161 2.49 29.26 11.09
CA ASP A 161 2.02 29.68 12.41
C ASP A 161 0.87 28.73 12.81
N VAL A 162 1.13 27.88 13.80
CA VAL A 162 0.22 26.80 14.18
C VAL A 162 -1.06 27.27 14.87
N HIS A 163 -1.11 28.53 15.37
CA HIS A 163 -2.31 29.09 15.99
C HIS A 163 -3.19 29.84 14.99
N SER A 164 -2.59 30.56 14.04
CA SER A 164 -3.35 31.25 12.99
C SER A 164 -3.59 30.40 11.75
N MET A 165 -2.93 29.26 11.63
CA MET A 165 -2.90 28.35 10.46
C MET A 165 -2.38 29.02 9.18
N LYS A 166 -1.71 30.14 9.28
CA LYS A 166 -1.14 30.90 8.16
C LYS A 166 0.33 30.55 7.95
N LEU A 167 0.82 30.81 6.76
CA LEU A 167 2.24 30.80 6.49
C LEU A 167 2.91 31.97 7.21
N LYS A 168 4.10 31.77 7.74
CA LYS A 168 4.89 32.80 8.46
C LYS A 168 5.36 33.93 7.54
N LYS A 169 5.58 33.63 6.25
CA LYS A 169 5.96 34.58 5.21
C LYS A 169 5.26 34.24 3.90
N ASN A 170 5.15 35.19 2.99
CA ASN A 170 4.50 35.04 1.71
C ASN A 170 5.48 34.65 0.60
N GLY A 171 5.02 33.84 -0.35
CA GLY A 171 5.78 33.51 -1.56
C GLY A 171 7.16 32.92 -1.27
N ASN A 172 8.15 33.32 -2.08
CA ASN A 172 9.52 32.82 -1.97
C ASN A 172 10.24 33.26 -0.69
N ASP A 173 9.82 34.35 -0.01
CA ASP A 173 10.43 34.82 1.25
C ASP A 173 10.37 33.76 2.35
N LEU A 174 9.38 32.86 2.32
CA LEU A 174 9.30 31.74 3.24
C LEU A 174 10.50 30.80 3.05
N CYS A 175 10.79 30.42 1.82
CA CYS A 175 11.89 29.51 1.47
C CYS A 175 13.26 30.18 1.70
N LEU A 176 13.37 31.45 1.33
CA LEU A 176 14.58 32.25 1.52
C LEU A 176 14.91 32.59 2.98
N SER A 177 14.04 32.20 3.92
CA SER A 177 14.40 32.28 5.35
C SER A 177 15.50 31.28 5.73
N CYS A 178 15.72 30.24 4.93
CA CYS A 178 16.69 29.17 5.16
C CYS A 178 17.57 28.90 3.93
N HIS A 179 17.06 29.16 2.72
CA HIS A 179 17.79 28.95 1.47
C HIS A 179 18.46 30.23 0.98
N THR A 180 19.59 30.11 0.25
CA THR A 180 20.32 31.26 -0.25
C THR A 180 19.52 32.00 -1.32
N PRO A 181 19.68 33.34 -1.44
CA PRO A 181 19.03 34.15 -2.48
C PRO A 181 19.35 33.69 -3.91
N ASP A 182 20.45 32.99 -4.13
CA ASP A 182 20.85 32.47 -5.44
C ASP A 182 19.80 31.53 -6.06
N TYR A 183 19.02 30.85 -5.22
CA TYR A 183 17.90 30.02 -5.68
C TYR A 183 16.69 30.83 -6.19
N ASN A 184 16.62 32.13 -5.89
CA ASN A 184 15.55 33.01 -6.37
C ASN A 184 15.97 33.88 -7.56
N THR A 185 16.81 33.33 -8.42
CA THR A 185 17.37 34.05 -9.58
C THR A 185 17.05 33.32 -10.88
N LYS A 186 17.05 34.04 -11.99
CA LYS A 186 16.86 33.51 -13.33
C LYS A 186 17.85 32.38 -13.67
N GLN A 187 19.04 32.39 -13.05
CA GLN A 187 20.07 31.36 -13.24
C GLN A 187 19.63 29.99 -12.64
N HIS A 188 18.77 30.03 -11.62
CA HIS A 188 18.23 28.80 -11.03
C HIS A 188 16.91 28.36 -11.68
N HIS A 189 15.90 29.23 -11.72
CA HIS A 189 14.57 28.81 -12.16
C HIS A 189 14.31 29.04 -13.67
N PHE A 190 15.15 29.74 -14.40
CA PHE A 190 15.10 30.03 -15.85
C PHE A 190 13.83 30.76 -16.35
N HIS A 191 13.05 31.33 -15.45
CA HIS A 191 11.85 32.10 -15.74
C HIS A 191 12.03 33.58 -15.43
N LYS A 192 11.05 34.41 -15.82
CA LYS A 192 11.02 35.82 -15.45
C LYS A 192 10.80 35.94 -13.95
N GLU A 193 11.62 36.74 -13.28
CA GLU A 193 11.50 36.99 -11.85
C GLU A 193 10.15 37.61 -11.47
N ASN A 194 9.70 37.37 -10.25
CA ASN A 194 8.44 37.87 -9.70
C ASN A 194 7.19 37.45 -10.50
N THR A 195 7.25 36.31 -11.18
CA THR A 195 6.10 35.68 -11.85
C THR A 195 5.72 34.40 -11.13
N GLU A 196 4.55 33.85 -11.43
CA GLU A 196 4.10 32.56 -10.93
C GLU A 196 5.11 31.44 -11.27
N ALA A 197 5.71 31.49 -12.45
CA ALA A 197 6.71 30.51 -12.91
C ALA A 197 8.02 30.53 -12.12
N SER A 198 8.31 31.63 -11.38
CA SER A 198 9.50 31.76 -10.53
C SER A 198 9.24 31.42 -9.05
N GLN A 199 8.02 31.01 -8.70
CA GLN A 199 7.71 30.59 -7.34
C GLN A 199 8.33 29.23 -7.02
N CYS A 200 9.12 29.15 -5.94
CA CYS A 200 9.78 27.93 -5.49
C CYS A 200 8.81 26.73 -5.36
N ILE A 201 7.63 27.01 -4.82
CA ILE A 201 6.60 26.00 -4.57
C ILE A 201 6.04 25.37 -5.86
N ASN A 202 6.08 26.06 -7.00
CA ASN A 202 5.56 25.53 -8.25
C ASN A 202 6.46 24.45 -8.87
N CYS A 203 7.74 24.43 -8.48
CA CYS A 203 8.69 23.41 -8.91
C CYS A 203 8.96 22.34 -7.84
N HIS A 204 9.02 22.73 -6.56
CA HIS A 204 9.44 21.87 -5.45
C HIS A 204 8.30 21.35 -4.58
N MET A 205 7.09 21.93 -4.72
CA MET A 205 5.86 21.52 -4.03
C MET A 205 4.70 21.52 -5.04
N THR A 206 4.79 20.69 -6.05
CA THR A 206 3.73 20.59 -7.06
C THR A 206 2.38 20.32 -6.41
N GLY A 207 1.32 20.92 -6.94
CA GLY A 207 -0.02 20.80 -6.36
C GLY A 207 -0.98 20.06 -7.27
N ARG A 208 -2.03 19.54 -6.65
CA ARG A 208 -3.13 18.84 -7.32
C ARG A 208 -4.46 19.21 -6.67
N TYR A 209 -5.54 19.00 -7.42
CA TYR A 209 -6.89 19.07 -6.86
C TYR A 209 -7.26 17.73 -6.24
N TYR A 210 -7.60 17.76 -4.96
CA TYR A 210 -8.12 16.62 -4.21
C TYR A 210 -9.62 16.82 -3.98
N MET A 211 -10.34 15.72 -3.83
CA MET A 211 -11.76 15.75 -3.53
C MET A 211 -12.56 16.66 -4.51
N GLY A 212 -12.03 16.81 -5.72
CA GLY A 212 -12.68 17.54 -6.79
C GLY A 212 -12.54 19.07 -6.76
N ASN A 213 -12.12 19.71 -5.67
CA ASN A 213 -12.09 21.17 -5.54
C ASN A 213 -11.09 21.74 -4.55
N ASP A 214 -10.29 20.90 -3.87
CA ASP A 214 -9.36 21.35 -2.84
C ASP A 214 -7.92 21.22 -3.36
N PHE A 215 -7.32 22.35 -3.76
CA PHE A 215 -5.95 22.38 -4.27
C PHE A 215 -4.94 22.27 -3.14
N ARG A 216 -4.20 21.19 -3.10
CA ARG A 216 -3.15 20.93 -2.10
C ARG A 216 -1.81 20.71 -2.75
N ARG A 217 -0.73 21.05 -2.01
CA ARG A 217 0.65 20.90 -2.44
C ARG A 217 1.30 19.69 -1.81
N ASP A 218 2.14 19.01 -2.59
CA ASP A 218 2.99 17.92 -2.12
C ASP A 218 4.08 18.45 -1.17
N HIS A 219 4.13 17.95 0.06
CA HIS A 219 5.11 18.33 1.08
C HIS A 219 6.37 17.47 1.04
N SER A 220 6.61 16.73 -0.02
CA SER A 220 7.86 15.95 -0.19
C SER A 220 9.06 16.84 -0.58
N PHE A 221 8.83 18.10 -0.97
CA PHE A 221 9.86 19.09 -1.32
C PHE A 221 10.90 18.55 -2.30
N ARG A 222 10.46 17.98 -3.39
CA ARG A 222 11.33 17.30 -4.33
C ARG A 222 12.09 18.23 -5.25
N VAL A 223 13.28 17.82 -5.64
CA VAL A 223 13.91 18.30 -6.84
C VAL A 223 13.18 17.70 -8.05
N PRO A 224 12.78 18.50 -9.05
CA PRO A 224 12.09 17.97 -10.24
C PRO A 224 12.92 16.90 -10.97
N ARG A 225 12.30 15.78 -11.30
CA ARG A 225 12.90 14.59 -11.92
C ARG A 225 12.22 14.22 -13.24
N PRO A 226 12.27 15.10 -14.27
CA PRO A 226 11.66 14.79 -15.56
C PRO A 226 12.33 13.61 -16.28
N ASP A 227 13.54 13.23 -15.91
CA ASP A 227 14.21 12.00 -16.33
C ASP A 227 13.47 10.73 -15.86
N GLN A 228 12.88 10.75 -14.66
CA GLN A 228 11.99 9.67 -14.20
C GLN A 228 10.66 9.69 -14.96
N SER A 229 10.16 10.88 -15.27
CA SER A 229 8.93 11.02 -16.08
C SER A 229 9.11 10.47 -17.49
N GLU A 230 10.23 10.77 -18.14
CA GLU A 230 10.54 10.24 -19.48
C GLU A 230 10.58 8.70 -19.48
N LYS A 231 11.13 8.10 -18.44
CA LYS A 231 11.38 6.67 -18.37
C LYS A 231 10.23 5.85 -17.81
N TYR A 232 9.47 6.42 -16.86
CA TYR A 232 8.51 5.69 -16.03
C TYR A 232 7.13 6.35 -15.92
N ASP A 233 6.91 7.42 -16.69
CA ASP A 233 5.64 8.17 -16.71
C ASP A 233 5.21 8.76 -15.34
N THR A 234 6.19 9.08 -14.49
CA THR A 234 5.93 9.77 -13.22
C THR A 234 5.65 11.26 -13.48
N PRO A 235 4.90 11.97 -12.64
CA PRO A 235 4.66 13.40 -12.84
C PRO A 235 5.92 14.23 -12.60
N ASN A 236 6.02 15.39 -13.27
CA ASN A 236 7.04 16.39 -12.99
C ASN A 236 6.49 17.81 -13.08
N ALA A 237 7.15 18.74 -12.40
CA ALA A 237 6.73 20.12 -12.29
C ALA A 237 6.70 20.85 -13.65
N CYS A 238 7.64 20.54 -14.56
CA CYS A 238 7.75 21.25 -15.84
C CYS A 238 6.52 21.06 -16.69
N ASN A 239 6.07 19.81 -16.86
CA ASN A 239 4.92 19.47 -17.70
C ASN A 239 3.56 19.83 -17.06
N GLY A 240 3.54 20.22 -15.78
CA GLY A 240 2.36 20.81 -15.15
C GLY A 240 1.98 22.19 -15.72
N CYS A 241 2.96 22.93 -16.23
CA CYS A 241 2.76 24.23 -16.88
C CYS A 241 3.03 24.17 -18.39
N HIS A 242 4.08 23.49 -18.83
CA HIS A 242 4.44 23.30 -20.25
C HIS A 242 3.69 22.09 -20.84
N THR A 243 2.37 22.19 -20.91
CA THR A 243 1.50 21.08 -21.35
C THR A 243 1.62 20.76 -22.85
N ASP A 244 2.22 21.67 -23.64
CA ASP A 244 2.56 21.49 -25.06
C ASP A 244 3.88 20.72 -25.27
N LYS A 245 4.62 20.43 -24.21
CA LYS A 245 5.91 19.73 -24.24
C LYS A 245 5.78 18.35 -23.57
N ASN A 246 6.66 17.43 -23.96
CA ASN A 246 6.74 16.10 -23.36
C ASN A 246 7.82 16.04 -22.25
N ALA A 247 7.83 14.93 -21.50
CA ALA A 247 8.81 14.71 -20.44
C ALA A 247 10.27 14.72 -20.92
N LYS A 248 10.52 14.23 -22.15
CA LYS A 248 11.84 14.25 -22.76
C LYS A 248 12.39 15.67 -22.93
N TRP A 249 11.56 16.62 -23.39
CA TRP A 249 11.96 18.03 -23.49
C TRP A 249 12.41 18.57 -22.11
N ALA A 250 11.66 18.29 -21.05
CA ALA A 250 12.00 18.71 -19.71
C ALA A 250 13.29 18.03 -19.21
N ALA A 251 13.45 16.74 -19.47
CA ALA A 251 14.65 15.99 -19.10
C ALA A 251 15.91 16.50 -19.81
N ASP A 252 15.82 16.76 -21.11
CA ASP A 252 16.91 17.32 -21.89
C ASP A 252 17.30 18.73 -21.41
N PHE A 253 16.31 19.57 -21.09
CA PHE A 253 16.54 20.91 -20.52
C PHE A 253 17.27 20.85 -19.17
N ILE A 254 16.81 20.02 -18.26
CA ILE A 254 17.45 19.86 -16.94
C ILE A 254 18.88 19.30 -17.09
N LYS A 255 19.08 18.36 -18.00
CA LYS A 255 20.40 17.80 -18.31
C LYS A 255 21.36 18.86 -18.90
N GLU A 256 20.88 19.73 -19.76
CA GLU A 256 21.65 20.83 -20.32
C GLU A 256 22.08 21.82 -19.24
N LYS A 257 21.16 22.21 -18.33
CA LYS A 257 21.38 23.29 -17.33
C LYS A 257 22.11 22.80 -16.08
N TYR A 258 21.86 21.56 -15.63
CA TYR A 258 22.40 21.02 -14.38
C TYR A 258 23.32 19.80 -14.54
N GLY A 259 23.62 19.40 -15.78
CA GLY A 259 24.44 18.22 -16.05
C GLY A 259 23.63 16.90 -16.02
N LYS A 260 24.33 15.78 -16.23
CA LYS A 260 23.71 14.44 -16.30
C LYS A 260 23.49 13.81 -14.93
N GLU A 261 24.37 14.12 -13.99
CA GLU A 261 24.37 13.49 -12.68
C GLU A 261 23.25 14.08 -11.81
N ARG A 262 22.54 13.21 -11.12
CA ARG A 262 21.56 13.57 -10.11
C ARG A 262 22.01 12.98 -8.78
N ALA A 263 21.69 13.67 -7.70
CA ALA A 263 21.88 13.10 -6.37
C ALA A 263 21.03 11.82 -6.25
N ASP A 264 21.61 10.79 -5.68
CA ASP A 264 20.94 9.54 -5.39
C ASP A 264 19.70 9.77 -4.52
N HIS A 265 18.57 9.17 -4.92
CA HIS A 265 17.30 9.33 -4.23
C HIS A 265 16.56 7.98 -4.22
N PHE A 266 15.89 7.67 -3.12
CA PHE A 266 15.17 6.40 -2.98
C PHE A 266 14.17 6.14 -4.11
N SER A 267 13.62 7.19 -4.75
CA SER A 267 12.69 7.02 -5.88
C SER A 267 13.33 6.34 -7.10
N ASP A 268 14.63 6.53 -7.33
CA ASP A 268 15.35 5.85 -8.43
C ASP A 268 15.31 4.34 -8.23
N HIS A 269 15.51 3.91 -7.00
CA HIS A 269 15.53 2.50 -6.62
C HIS A 269 14.12 1.91 -6.48
N LEU A 270 13.13 2.68 -6.00
CA LEU A 270 11.73 2.23 -6.01
C LEU A 270 11.27 1.94 -7.45
N LEU A 271 11.50 2.89 -8.37
CA LEU A 271 11.16 2.72 -9.78
C LEU A 271 11.91 1.54 -10.43
N LYS A 272 13.20 1.36 -10.10
CA LYS A 272 13.95 0.16 -10.49
C LYS A 272 13.25 -1.11 -10.00
N GLY A 273 12.80 -1.13 -8.74
CA GLY A 273 12.08 -2.24 -8.13
C GLY A 273 10.77 -2.57 -8.84
N TYR A 274 10.01 -1.56 -9.24
CA TYR A 274 8.73 -1.75 -9.93
C TYR A 274 8.89 -2.21 -11.38
N PHE A 275 9.87 -1.65 -12.11
CA PHE A 275 9.94 -1.80 -13.58
C PHE A 275 11.02 -2.76 -14.07
N HIS A 276 12.01 -3.10 -13.27
CA HIS A 276 13.14 -3.91 -13.70
C HIS A 276 13.34 -5.16 -12.85
N ASP A 277 13.76 -5.01 -11.61
CA ASP A 277 14.05 -6.12 -10.71
C ASP A 277 13.88 -5.76 -9.24
N LYS A 278 13.58 -6.76 -8.41
CA LYS A 278 13.34 -6.60 -6.97
C LYS A 278 14.55 -6.04 -6.18
N GLU A 279 15.75 -6.06 -6.76
CA GLU A 279 16.95 -5.50 -6.11
C GLU A 279 16.81 -4.00 -5.87
N GLY A 280 16.05 -3.28 -6.73
CA GLY A 280 15.73 -1.89 -6.49
C GLY A 280 15.07 -1.67 -5.12
N PHE A 281 14.08 -2.48 -4.76
CA PHE A 281 13.48 -2.40 -3.43
C PHE A 281 14.47 -2.74 -2.31
N ARG A 282 15.35 -3.74 -2.54
CA ARG A 282 16.39 -4.12 -1.57
C ARG A 282 17.36 -2.96 -1.30
N GLU A 283 17.76 -2.24 -2.34
CA GLU A 283 18.60 -1.04 -2.23
C GLU A 283 17.93 0.02 -1.35
N VAL A 284 16.60 0.21 -1.46
CA VAL A 284 15.87 1.16 -0.61
C VAL A 284 15.84 0.70 0.85
N PHE A 285 15.35 -0.51 1.14
CA PHE A 285 15.13 -0.89 2.54
C PHE A 285 16.44 -1.17 3.30
N SER A 286 17.53 -1.48 2.62
CA SER A 286 18.83 -1.69 3.25
C SER A 286 19.58 -0.40 3.57
N ASN A 287 19.31 0.69 2.88
CA ASN A 287 19.98 1.98 3.08
C ASN A 287 19.34 2.77 4.23
N LYS A 288 19.98 2.78 5.39
CA LYS A 288 19.49 3.49 6.59
C LYS A 288 19.44 5.01 6.46
N ASN A 289 20.07 5.59 5.43
CA ASN A 289 19.99 7.03 5.16
C ASN A 289 18.68 7.42 4.45
N TYR A 290 17.97 6.46 3.89
CA TYR A 290 16.66 6.72 3.30
C TYR A 290 15.55 6.82 4.35
N PRO A 291 14.50 7.59 4.09
CA PRO A 291 13.39 7.78 5.01
C PRO A 291 12.74 6.46 5.43
N GLU A 292 12.39 6.35 6.71
CA GLU A 292 11.77 5.14 7.27
C GLU A 292 10.53 4.69 6.49
N ILE A 293 9.71 5.65 6.07
CA ILE A 293 8.49 5.36 5.31
C ILE A 293 8.80 4.80 3.91
N ALA A 294 9.87 5.29 3.25
CA ALA A 294 10.30 4.76 1.96
C ALA A 294 10.87 3.34 2.11
N ARG A 295 11.64 3.08 3.17
CA ARG A 295 12.18 1.76 3.50
C ARG A 295 11.08 0.75 3.80
N ALA A 296 10.09 1.14 4.59
CA ALA A 296 8.92 0.31 4.89
C ALA A 296 8.10 0.04 3.61
N THR A 297 7.89 1.05 2.76
CA THR A 297 7.24 0.90 1.45
C THR A 297 7.97 -0.11 0.58
N ALA A 298 9.30 -0.03 0.52
CA ALA A 298 10.10 -0.95 -0.28
C ALA A 298 9.97 -2.41 0.20
N ILE A 299 9.94 -2.68 1.51
CA ILE A 299 9.68 -4.03 2.06
C ILE A 299 8.29 -4.52 1.64
N ASN A 300 7.28 -3.66 1.78
CA ASN A 300 5.91 -3.98 1.39
C ASN A 300 5.81 -4.37 -0.09
N GLN A 301 6.45 -3.61 -0.98
CA GLN A 301 6.41 -3.84 -2.42
C GLN A 301 7.32 -4.99 -2.87
N TYR A 302 8.43 -5.23 -2.16
CA TYR A 302 9.30 -6.38 -2.40
C TYR A 302 8.52 -7.70 -2.34
N MET A 303 7.57 -7.82 -1.41
CA MET A 303 6.71 -9.01 -1.25
C MET A 303 5.68 -9.21 -2.36
N ASN A 304 5.53 -8.27 -3.28
CA ASN A 304 4.69 -8.41 -4.46
C ASN A 304 5.45 -9.00 -5.66
N GLN A 305 6.75 -9.22 -5.51
CA GLN A 305 7.63 -9.80 -6.52
C GLN A 305 7.73 -11.33 -6.36
N ASN A 306 8.43 -11.99 -7.28
CA ASN A 306 8.79 -13.40 -7.12
C ASN A 306 9.83 -13.55 -6.01
N ILE A 307 9.37 -13.95 -4.82
CA ILE A 307 10.17 -14.07 -3.61
C ILE A 307 10.58 -15.52 -3.40
N THR A 308 11.87 -15.72 -3.15
CA THR A 308 12.46 -17.01 -2.77
C THR A 308 12.52 -17.16 -1.25
N GLN A 309 12.81 -18.35 -0.77
CA GLN A 309 13.03 -18.58 0.66
C GLN A 309 14.25 -17.80 1.18
N ASP A 310 15.30 -17.66 0.37
CA ASP A 310 16.48 -16.88 0.73
C ASP A 310 16.14 -15.37 0.89
N ASP A 311 15.22 -14.86 0.07
CA ASP A 311 14.75 -13.49 0.20
C ASP A 311 14.07 -13.25 1.56
N ILE A 312 13.23 -14.19 2.01
CA ILE A 312 12.58 -14.12 3.32
C ILE A 312 13.61 -14.23 4.44
N GLN A 313 14.58 -15.13 4.32
CA GLN A 313 15.65 -15.27 5.30
C GLN A 313 16.44 -13.97 5.47
N ASN A 314 16.69 -13.24 4.38
CA ASN A 314 17.35 -11.94 4.42
C ASN A 314 16.47 -10.87 5.09
N LEU A 315 15.15 -10.93 4.95
CA LEU A 315 14.23 -9.99 5.58
C LEU A 315 14.20 -10.11 7.12
N ILE A 316 14.49 -11.27 7.70
CA ILE A 316 14.49 -11.47 9.17
C ILE A 316 15.41 -10.48 9.88
N TYR A 317 16.50 -10.07 9.25
CA TYR A 317 17.40 -9.06 9.80
C TYR A 317 16.69 -7.77 10.20
N TYR A 318 15.67 -7.37 9.43
CA TYR A 318 14.91 -6.12 9.63
C TYR A 318 13.85 -6.21 10.73
N LEU A 319 13.61 -7.39 11.33
CA LEU A 319 12.85 -7.52 12.59
C LEU A 319 13.54 -6.79 13.76
N LYS A 320 14.83 -6.49 13.63
CA LYS A 320 15.64 -5.75 14.63
C LYS A 320 15.98 -4.33 14.18
N ASP A 321 15.33 -3.82 13.13
CA ASP A 321 15.59 -2.46 12.65
C ASP A 321 15.21 -1.42 13.71
N SER A 322 15.92 -0.29 13.74
CA SER A 322 15.62 0.81 14.66
C SER A 322 14.23 1.43 14.41
N SER A 323 13.76 1.43 13.17
CA SER A 323 12.43 1.91 12.80
C SER A 323 11.34 0.89 13.11
N ALA A 324 10.37 1.28 13.93
CA ALA A 324 9.19 0.46 14.22
C ALA A 324 8.36 0.17 12.96
N LEU A 325 8.28 1.12 12.03
CA LEU A 325 7.55 0.95 10.77
C LEU A 325 8.22 -0.12 9.89
N VAL A 326 9.54 -0.14 9.82
CA VAL A 326 10.31 -1.18 9.11
C VAL A 326 10.11 -2.55 9.77
N ARG A 327 10.16 -2.65 11.10
CA ARG A 327 9.87 -3.91 11.81
C ARG A 327 8.46 -4.40 11.52
N THR A 328 7.47 -3.50 11.54
CA THR A 328 6.06 -3.81 11.24
C THR A 328 5.90 -4.40 9.84
N GLU A 329 6.43 -3.74 8.82
CA GLU A 329 6.32 -4.23 7.44
C GLU A 329 7.11 -5.53 7.22
N THR A 330 8.19 -5.75 7.96
CA THR A 330 8.92 -7.03 7.94
C THR A 330 8.07 -8.18 8.48
N ILE A 331 7.35 -7.98 9.60
CA ILE A 331 6.42 -9.01 10.12
C ILE A 331 5.33 -9.32 9.09
N LYS A 332 4.72 -8.29 8.48
CA LYS A 332 3.69 -8.47 7.44
C LYS A 332 4.24 -9.20 6.21
N ALA A 333 5.48 -8.92 5.84
CA ALA A 333 6.17 -9.59 4.74
C ALA A 333 6.33 -11.09 5.03
N ILE A 334 6.78 -11.46 6.23
CA ILE A 334 6.91 -12.86 6.66
C ILE A 334 5.53 -13.53 6.74
N GLU A 335 4.51 -12.86 7.29
CA GLU A 335 3.14 -13.38 7.32
C GLU A 335 2.63 -13.74 5.91
N LYS A 336 2.85 -12.85 4.94
CA LYS A 336 2.44 -13.05 3.55
C LYS A 336 3.12 -14.26 2.90
N SER A 337 4.35 -14.59 3.29
CA SER A 337 5.09 -15.75 2.80
C SER A 337 4.51 -17.08 3.27
N ARG A 338 3.71 -17.08 4.35
CA ARG A 338 3.14 -18.27 5.03
C ARG A 338 4.20 -19.26 5.53
N ILE A 339 5.42 -18.81 5.77
CA ILE A 339 6.51 -19.64 6.32
C ILE A 339 6.50 -19.47 7.85
N SER A 340 6.27 -20.57 8.59
CA SER A 340 6.19 -20.58 10.06
C SER A 340 7.53 -20.66 10.77
N ASP A 341 8.60 -21.02 10.07
CA ASP A 341 9.94 -21.26 10.66
C ASP A 341 10.52 -20.03 11.38
N TYR A 342 9.93 -18.85 11.15
CA TYR A 342 10.35 -17.57 11.73
C TYR A 342 9.54 -17.13 12.96
N SER A 343 8.58 -17.95 13.40
CA SER A 343 7.79 -17.70 14.62
C SER A 343 8.65 -17.32 15.83
N PRO A 344 9.79 -18.00 16.14
CA PRO A 344 10.63 -17.61 17.27
C PRO A 344 11.19 -16.19 17.18
N ASN A 345 11.52 -15.72 15.98
CA ASN A 345 12.02 -14.36 15.76
C ASN A 345 10.93 -13.32 16.02
N ILE A 346 9.70 -13.57 15.50
CA ILE A 346 8.55 -12.67 15.67
C ILE A 346 8.06 -12.68 17.12
N ALA A 347 8.15 -13.80 17.84
CA ALA A 347 7.74 -13.90 19.24
C ALA A 347 8.47 -12.88 20.14
N THR A 348 9.71 -12.51 19.81
CA THR A 348 10.44 -11.48 20.56
C THR A 348 9.78 -10.11 20.48
N LEU A 349 9.06 -9.83 19.38
CA LEU A 349 8.40 -8.57 19.10
C LEU A 349 7.02 -8.42 19.77
N LEU A 350 6.52 -9.47 20.41
CA LEU A 350 5.34 -9.37 21.29
C LEU A 350 5.57 -8.43 22.48
N LYS A 351 6.83 -8.10 22.78
CA LYS A 351 7.24 -7.16 23.83
C LYS A 351 7.87 -5.88 23.29
N ASP A 352 7.72 -5.62 21.99
CA ASP A 352 8.28 -4.40 21.41
C ASP A 352 7.79 -3.16 22.17
N SER A 353 8.63 -2.14 22.29
CA SER A 353 8.26 -0.89 22.96
C SER A 353 7.13 -0.17 22.23
N VAL A 354 7.02 -0.33 20.89
CA VAL A 354 6.04 0.36 20.05
C VAL A 354 4.82 -0.52 19.77
N LYS A 355 3.63 0.00 20.02
CA LYS A 355 2.37 -0.75 19.98
C LYS A 355 2.05 -1.35 18.61
N VAL A 356 2.29 -0.62 17.51
CA VAL A 356 2.05 -1.16 16.14
C VAL A 356 2.79 -2.47 15.91
N VAL A 357 4.02 -2.59 16.39
CA VAL A 357 4.85 -3.79 16.23
C VAL A 357 4.27 -4.96 17.03
N ARG A 358 3.87 -4.71 18.30
CA ARG A 358 3.23 -5.73 19.15
C ARG A 358 1.92 -6.24 18.55
N ILE A 359 1.06 -5.33 18.07
CA ILE A 359 -0.21 -5.67 17.40
C ILE A 359 0.06 -6.54 16.17
N THR A 360 1.04 -6.16 15.34
CA THR A 360 1.37 -6.90 14.12
C THR A 360 1.95 -8.27 14.43
N ALA A 361 2.78 -8.40 15.47
CA ALA A 361 3.29 -9.68 15.93
C ALA A 361 2.16 -10.60 16.47
N ALA A 362 1.24 -10.05 17.27
CA ALA A 362 0.08 -10.82 17.75
C ALA A 362 -0.84 -11.25 16.61
N ARG A 363 -1.06 -10.36 15.62
CA ARG A 363 -1.81 -10.68 14.39
C ARG A 363 -1.18 -11.86 13.67
N TYR A 364 0.14 -11.85 13.45
CA TYR A 364 0.85 -12.95 12.79
C TYR A 364 0.50 -14.30 13.43
N PHE A 365 0.64 -14.44 14.74
CA PHE A 365 0.34 -15.70 15.44
C PHE A 365 -1.14 -16.10 15.37
N ASN A 366 -2.04 -15.12 15.39
CA ASN A 366 -3.46 -15.39 15.20
C ASN A 366 -3.77 -15.87 13.79
N MET A 367 -3.12 -15.33 12.77
CA MET A 367 -3.37 -15.68 11.37
C MET A 367 -2.80 -17.06 10.98
N ILE A 368 -1.68 -17.48 11.57
CA ILE A 368 -1.15 -18.84 11.40
C ILE A 368 -1.76 -19.86 12.38
N ASN A 369 -2.67 -19.41 13.24
CA ASN A 369 -3.36 -20.19 14.27
C ASN A 369 -2.42 -20.92 15.24
N GLU A 370 -1.28 -20.30 15.57
CA GLU A 370 -0.32 -20.81 16.53
C GLU A 370 -0.73 -20.44 17.96
N ASN A 371 -0.69 -21.40 18.88
CA ASN A 371 -1.02 -21.15 20.29
C ASN A 371 0.17 -20.54 21.02
N MET A 372 0.06 -19.27 21.38
CA MET A 372 1.09 -18.49 22.07
C MET A 372 0.71 -18.11 23.51
N SER A 373 -0.33 -18.72 24.09
CA SER A 373 -0.88 -18.33 25.41
C SER A 373 0.13 -18.36 26.55
N SER A 374 1.14 -19.24 26.48
CA SER A 374 2.24 -19.33 27.45
C SER A 374 3.42 -18.39 27.16
N THR A 375 3.39 -17.67 26.02
CA THR A 375 4.52 -16.81 25.62
C THR A 375 4.40 -15.45 26.29
N ASN A 376 5.46 -15.03 26.96
CA ASN A 376 5.51 -13.75 27.65
C ASN A 376 5.33 -12.59 26.68
N GLY A 377 4.37 -11.70 27.01
CA GLY A 377 3.98 -10.55 26.19
C GLY A 377 2.81 -10.82 25.25
N PHE A 378 2.45 -12.07 24.97
CA PHE A 378 1.37 -12.39 24.03
C PHE A 378 0.01 -11.89 24.51
N GLU A 379 -0.35 -12.06 25.77
CA GLU A 379 -1.64 -11.65 26.31
C GLU A 379 -1.90 -10.15 26.07
N LYS A 380 -0.92 -9.30 26.41
CA LYS A 380 -1.00 -7.85 26.16
C LYS A 380 -1.12 -7.54 24.67
N ALA A 381 -0.22 -8.07 23.86
CA ALA A 381 -0.18 -7.80 22.43
C ALA A 381 -1.44 -8.29 21.71
N ASN A 382 -1.96 -9.46 22.13
CA ASN A 382 -3.20 -10.02 21.60
C ASN A 382 -4.44 -9.19 22.02
N SER A 383 -4.49 -8.70 23.26
CA SER A 383 -5.55 -7.78 23.68
C SER A 383 -5.53 -6.49 22.85
N GLU A 384 -4.34 -5.91 22.61
CA GLU A 384 -4.17 -4.73 21.75
C GLU A 384 -4.64 -5.00 20.30
N PHE A 385 -4.32 -6.16 19.74
CA PHE A 385 -4.78 -6.59 18.41
C PHE A 385 -6.29 -6.76 18.33
N LEU A 386 -6.91 -7.47 19.29
CA LEU A 386 -8.35 -7.68 19.31
C LEU A 386 -9.11 -6.36 19.51
N ASN A 387 -8.59 -5.45 20.32
CA ASN A 387 -9.16 -4.12 20.51
C ASN A 387 -9.12 -3.31 19.20
N GLN A 388 -7.99 -3.32 18.48
CA GLN A 388 -7.88 -2.68 17.17
C GLN A 388 -8.90 -3.25 16.18
N MET A 389 -9.01 -4.57 16.12
CA MET A 389 -9.94 -5.26 15.21
C MET A 389 -11.39 -4.90 15.53
N ASN A 390 -11.77 -4.85 16.80
CA ASN A 390 -13.13 -4.48 17.20
C ASN A 390 -13.40 -2.99 16.96
N TYR A 391 -12.45 -2.12 17.27
CA TYR A 391 -12.56 -0.67 17.04
C TYR A 391 -12.82 -0.33 15.58
N ASN A 392 -12.14 -1.01 14.66
CA ASN A 392 -12.25 -0.77 13.21
C ASN A 392 -13.37 -1.59 12.54
N SER A 393 -14.17 -2.33 13.31
CA SER A 393 -15.19 -3.21 12.73
C SER A 393 -16.46 -2.49 12.25
N ASP A 394 -16.52 -1.17 12.39
CA ASP A 394 -17.50 -0.28 11.76
C ASP A 394 -17.14 0.09 10.30
N PHE A 395 -15.94 -0.27 9.83
CA PHE A 395 -15.55 -0.19 8.43
C PHE A 395 -15.71 -1.54 7.71
N ALA A 396 -15.95 -1.49 6.39
CA ALA A 396 -15.97 -2.69 5.56
C ALA A 396 -14.62 -3.43 5.61
N SER A 397 -13.50 -2.69 5.55
CA SER A 397 -12.16 -3.25 5.69
C SER A 397 -11.90 -3.88 7.06
N GLY A 398 -12.44 -3.31 8.14
CA GLY A 398 -12.34 -3.86 9.49
C GLY A 398 -13.13 -5.16 9.64
N GLN A 399 -14.35 -5.23 9.10
CA GLN A 399 -15.13 -6.47 9.05
C GLN A 399 -14.44 -7.53 8.18
N HIS A 400 -13.82 -7.15 7.07
CA HIS A 400 -13.02 -8.06 6.27
C HIS A 400 -11.84 -8.66 7.06
N GLN A 401 -11.10 -7.85 7.80
CA GLN A 401 -10.02 -8.34 8.68
C GLN A 401 -10.56 -9.29 9.77
N LYS A 402 -11.72 -8.97 10.34
CA LYS A 402 -12.41 -9.82 11.31
C LYS A 402 -12.82 -11.17 10.71
N ALA A 403 -13.27 -11.16 9.46
CA ALA A 403 -13.59 -12.38 8.72
C ALA A 403 -12.35 -13.24 8.47
N LEU A 404 -11.22 -12.65 8.06
CA LEU A 404 -9.95 -13.36 7.91
C LEU A 404 -9.48 -13.98 9.24
N TYR A 405 -9.62 -13.25 10.35
CA TYR A 405 -9.31 -13.78 11.68
C TYR A 405 -10.16 -15.01 12.01
N TYR A 406 -11.48 -14.97 11.77
CA TYR A 406 -12.35 -16.12 12.04
C TYR A 406 -12.04 -17.30 11.10
N GLN A 407 -11.67 -17.05 9.85
CA GLN A 407 -11.18 -18.11 8.95
C GLN A 407 -9.92 -18.78 9.50
N ALA A 408 -8.93 -17.99 9.94
CA ALA A 408 -7.71 -18.52 10.55
C ALA A 408 -8.00 -19.37 11.82
N LYS A 409 -9.07 -19.03 12.55
CA LYS A 409 -9.55 -19.80 13.72
C LYS A 409 -10.50 -20.94 13.35
N ASN A 410 -10.67 -21.28 12.07
CA ASN A 410 -11.59 -22.28 11.55
C ASN A 410 -13.07 -22.04 11.95
N ASN A 411 -13.45 -20.81 12.23
CA ASN A 411 -14.82 -20.44 12.55
C ASN A 411 -15.53 -19.89 11.30
N THR A 412 -15.98 -20.81 10.45
CA THR A 412 -16.59 -20.50 9.15
C THR A 412 -17.86 -19.67 9.29
N GLU A 413 -18.70 -19.95 10.30
CA GLU A 413 -19.94 -19.22 10.52
C GLU A 413 -19.69 -17.73 10.80
N MET A 414 -18.78 -17.45 11.72
CA MET A 414 -18.43 -16.05 12.06
C MET A 414 -17.71 -15.35 10.92
N ALA A 415 -16.91 -16.08 10.13
CA ALA A 415 -16.26 -15.53 8.94
C ALA A 415 -17.30 -15.09 7.89
N ILE A 416 -18.32 -15.92 7.61
CA ILE A 416 -19.42 -15.57 6.69
C ILE A 416 -20.12 -14.30 7.18
N LYS A 417 -20.56 -14.26 8.46
CA LYS A 417 -21.24 -13.08 9.03
C LYS A 417 -20.42 -11.80 8.90
N ALA A 418 -19.12 -11.88 9.13
CA ALA A 418 -18.24 -10.72 9.04
C ALA A 418 -18.05 -10.25 7.58
N TYR A 419 -17.92 -11.17 6.61
CA TYR A 419 -17.89 -10.81 5.18
C TYR A 419 -19.20 -10.21 4.69
N GLU A 420 -20.34 -10.80 5.08
CA GLU A 420 -21.66 -10.24 4.76
C GLU A 420 -21.83 -8.84 5.34
N LYS A 421 -21.37 -8.63 6.58
CA LYS A 421 -21.38 -7.30 7.20
C LYS A 421 -20.48 -6.29 6.48
N ALA A 422 -19.30 -6.71 6.03
CA ALA A 422 -18.43 -5.86 5.21
C ALA A 422 -19.12 -5.40 3.91
N ILE A 423 -19.80 -6.32 3.23
CA ILE A 423 -20.57 -6.03 2.01
C ILE A 423 -21.78 -5.12 2.29
N GLN A 424 -22.41 -5.27 3.45
CA GLN A 424 -23.52 -4.41 3.89
C GLN A 424 -23.06 -2.98 4.16
N ILE A 425 -21.89 -2.80 4.80
CA ILE A 425 -21.30 -1.47 5.09
C ILE A 425 -20.90 -0.77 3.79
N ASP A 426 -20.22 -1.50 2.90
CA ASP A 426 -19.78 -0.97 1.60
C ASP A 426 -20.07 -1.97 0.49
N ASN A 427 -21.07 -1.65 -0.33
CA ASN A 427 -21.48 -2.50 -1.47
C ASN A 427 -20.40 -2.63 -2.55
N TYR A 428 -19.38 -1.77 -2.56
CA TYR A 428 -18.26 -1.84 -3.51
C TYR A 428 -17.03 -2.56 -2.94
N TYR A 429 -17.09 -3.06 -1.70
CA TYR A 429 -15.97 -3.77 -1.08
C TYR A 429 -15.88 -5.22 -1.61
N ASN A 430 -15.50 -5.37 -2.88
CA ASN A 430 -15.54 -6.61 -3.62
C ASN A 430 -14.57 -7.69 -3.12
N MET A 431 -13.49 -7.32 -2.40
CA MET A 431 -12.59 -8.30 -1.78
C MET A 431 -13.33 -9.23 -0.80
N SER A 432 -14.29 -8.70 -0.03
CA SER A 432 -15.13 -9.52 0.85
C SER A 432 -16.04 -10.47 0.06
N ARG A 433 -16.60 -10.00 -1.08
CA ARG A 433 -17.39 -10.88 -1.96
C ARG A 433 -16.58 -12.02 -2.53
N MET A 434 -15.36 -11.75 -2.98
CA MET A 434 -14.47 -12.78 -3.53
C MET A 434 -14.14 -13.85 -2.49
N ASN A 435 -13.80 -13.45 -1.26
CA ASN A 435 -13.48 -14.40 -0.20
C ASN A 435 -14.71 -15.16 0.29
N LEU A 436 -15.87 -14.49 0.41
CA LEU A 436 -17.13 -15.13 0.77
C LEU A 436 -17.57 -16.16 -0.28
N ALA A 437 -17.39 -15.84 -1.57
CA ALA A 437 -17.67 -16.77 -2.65
C ALA A 437 -16.83 -18.04 -2.54
N LEU A 438 -15.53 -17.89 -2.21
CA LEU A 438 -14.65 -19.04 -1.97
C LEU A 438 -15.13 -19.90 -0.79
N ILE A 439 -15.55 -19.29 0.32
CA ILE A 439 -16.11 -20.02 1.47
C ILE A 439 -17.36 -20.78 1.06
N TYR A 440 -18.31 -20.15 0.37
CA TYR A 440 -19.53 -20.83 -0.06
C TYR A 440 -19.24 -22.00 -0.99
N TYR A 441 -18.26 -21.89 -1.87
CA TYR A 441 -17.80 -23.02 -2.67
C TYR A 441 -17.27 -24.16 -1.78
N GLN A 442 -16.40 -23.88 -0.83
CA GLN A 442 -15.78 -24.86 0.07
C GLN A 442 -16.79 -25.62 0.95
N ILE A 443 -17.90 -24.98 1.33
CA ILE A 443 -18.98 -25.61 2.11
C ILE A 443 -20.08 -26.21 1.24
N GLY A 444 -19.86 -26.40 -0.08
CA GLY A 444 -20.76 -27.05 -0.99
C GLY A 444 -21.99 -26.23 -1.40
N GLN A 445 -21.86 -24.90 -1.44
CA GLN A 445 -22.91 -23.97 -1.89
C GLN A 445 -22.48 -23.20 -3.15
N PRO A 446 -22.19 -23.88 -4.28
CA PRO A 446 -21.62 -23.26 -5.47
C PRO A 446 -22.54 -22.21 -6.12
N GLU A 447 -23.87 -22.31 -5.97
CA GLU A 447 -24.81 -21.33 -6.52
C GLU A 447 -24.70 -19.99 -5.83
N LYS A 448 -24.40 -19.96 -4.52
CA LYS A 448 -24.11 -18.71 -3.79
C LYS A 448 -22.77 -18.12 -4.21
N SER A 449 -21.76 -18.97 -4.41
CA SER A 449 -20.46 -18.57 -4.92
C SER A 449 -20.56 -17.89 -6.28
N GLU A 450 -21.31 -18.52 -7.21
CA GLU A 450 -21.55 -17.98 -8.55
C GLU A 450 -22.20 -16.59 -8.50
N LYS A 451 -23.27 -16.42 -7.72
CA LYS A 451 -23.96 -15.13 -7.57
C LYS A 451 -23.02 -14.02 -7.09
N LEU A 452 -22.13 -14.34 -6.16
CA LEU A 452 -21.17 -13.36 -5.64
C LEU A 452 -20.12 -12.97 -6.70
N TYR A 453 -19.55 -13.93 -7.45
CA TYR A 453 -18.62 -13.62 -8.54
C TYR A 453 -19.28 -12.81 -9.65
N LEU A 454 -20.51 -13.16 -10.04
CA LEU A 454 -21.27 -12.39 -11.03
C LEU A 454 -21.53 -10.95 -10.55
N LYS A 455 -21.81 -10.76 -9.24
CA LYS A 455 -21.99 -9.42 -8.69
C LYS A 455 -20.68 -8.61 -8.70
N VAL A 456 -19.53 -9.24 -8.48
CA VAL A 456 -18.24 -8.56 -8.64
C VAL A 456 -18.02 -8.15 -10.10
N ILE A 457 -18.33 -9.03 -11.06
CA ILE A 457 -18.22 -8.71 -12.50
C ILE A 457 -19.13 -7.54 -12.90
N GLU A 458 -20.33 -7.45 -12.31
CA GLU A 458 -21.25 -6.32 -12.54
C GLU A 458 -20.67 -4.99 -12.02
N LEU A 459 -20.10 -5.00 -10.81
CA LEU A 459 -19.60 -3.80 -10.15
C LEU A 459 -18.21 -3.37 -10.66
N GLU A 460 -17.36 -4.34 -11.00
CA GLU A 460 -15.98 -4.14 -11.51
C GLU A 460 -15.76 -4.98 -12.78
N PRO A 461 -16.30 -4.56 -13.93
CA PRO A 461 -16.26 -5.34 -15.16
C PRO A 461 -14.85 -5.54 -15.75
N GLU A 462 -13.85 -4.81 -15.26
CA GLU A 462 -12.45 -4.99 -15.68
C GLU A 462 -11.62 -5.87 -14.72
N PHE A 463 -12.16 -6.29 -13.57
CA PHE A 463 -11.42 -7.06 -12.58
C PHE A 463 -11.20 -8.52 -12.98
N SER A 464 -9.99 -8.87 -13.43
CA SER A 464 -9.65 -10.18 -14.03
C SER A 464 -9.90 -11.38 -13.10
N LEU A 465 -9.64 -11.21 -11.80
CA LEU A 465 -9.74 -12.29 -10.81
C LEU A 465 -11.18 -12.83 -10.68
N SER A 466 -12.21 -11.99 -10.80
CA SER A 466 -13.60 -12.42 -10.70
C SER A 466 -13.99 -13.36 -11.84
N TYR A 467 -13.59 -13.03 -13.07
CA TYR A 467 -13.79 -13.91 -14.24
C TYR A 467 -13.00 -15.21 -14.12
N TYR A 468 -11.77 -15.13 -13.63
CA TYR A 468 -10.92 -16.29 -13.42
C TYR A 468 -11.54 -17.26 -12.41
N MET A 469 -11.96 -16.78 -11.24
CA MET A 469 -12.57 -17.60 -10.19
C MET A 469 -13.90 -18.20 -10.64
N LEU A 470 -14.73 -17.45 -11.35
CA LEU A 470 -15.97 -17.95 -11.93
C LEU A 470 -15.71 -19.02 -12.99
N GLY A 471 -14.69 -18.84 -13.83
CA GLY A 471 -14.26 -19.83 -14.81
C GLY A 471 -13.79 -21.13 -14.17
N LEU A 472 -13.05 -21.06 -13.05
CA LEU A 472 -12.66 -22.23 -12.26
C LEU A 472 -13.88 -22.91 -11.63
N LEU A 473 -14.82 -22.17 -11.07
CA LEU A 473 -16.05 -22.70 -10.49
C LEU A 473 -16.83 -23.54 -11.52
N TYR A 474 -17.04 -23.02 -12.73
CA TYR A 474 -17.70 -23.75 -13.80
C TYR A 474 -16.88 -24.95 -14.29
N ASN A 475 -15.57 -24.87 -14.25
CA ASN A 475 -14.70 -26.00 -14.59
C ASN A 475 -14.91 -27.18 -13.61
N GLU A 476 -14.93 -26.91 -12.33
CA GLU A 476 -15.18 -27.91 -11.27
C GLU A 476 -16.58 -28.51 -11.37
N GLN A 477 -17.56 -27.74 -11.82
CA GLN A 477 -18.93 -28.24 -12.09
C GLN A 477 -19.07 -29.01 -13.40
N GLY A 478 -18.00 -29.14 -14.19
CA GLY A 478 -18.02 -29.79 -15.50
C GLY A 478 -18.70 -28.98 -16.61
N ASN A 479 -19.08 -27.73 -16.34
CA ASN A 479 -19.67 -26.82 -17.33
C ASN A 479 -18.57 -26.22 -18.23
N ASN A 480 -18.14 -27.02 -19.22
CA ASN A 480 -17.03 -26.66 -20.10
C ASN A 480 -17.29 -25.40 -20.93
N GLU A 481 -18.52 -25.10 -21.29
CA GLU A 481 -18.89 -23.94 -22.08
C GLU A 481 -18.62 -22.63 -21.27
N ASN A 482 -19.23 -22.54 -20.10
CA ASN A 482 -19.02 -21.38 -19.23
C ASN A 482 -17.59 -21.30 -18.70
N ALA A 483 -16.95 -22.41 -18.39
CA ALA A 483 -15.53 -22.42 -18.01
C ALA A 483 -14.64 -21.77 -19.07
N LEU A 484 -14.78 -22.18 -20.34
CA LEU A 484 -14.05 -21.59 -21.46
C LEU A 484 -14.36 -20.09 -21.64
N LYS A 485 -15.66 -19.72 -21.52
CA LYS A 485 -16.11 -18.33 -21.67
C LYS A 485 -15.41 -17.42 -20.64
N TYR A 486 -15.54 -17.77 -19.36
CA TYR A 486 -15.04 -16.90 -18.28
C TYR A 486 -13.52 -16.94 -18.13
N LEU A 487 -12.86 -18.09 -18.35
CA LEU A 487 -11.40 -18.16 -18.42
C LEU A 487 -10.85 -17.32 -19.59
N ALA A 488 -11.51 -17.34 -20.77
CA ALA A 488 -11.11 -16.50 -21.88
C ALA A 488 -11.24 -15.00 -21.56
N LEU A 489 -12.36 -14.60 -20.94
CA LEU A 489 -12.56 -13.21 -20.52
C LEU A 489 -11.49 -12.75 -19.54
N SER A 490 -11.12 -13.57 -18.56
CA SER A 490 -10.11 -13.25 -17.55
C SER A 490 -8.73 -12.92 -18.16
N THR A 491 -8.38 -13.49 -19.32
CA THR A 491 -7.09 -13.22 -19.99
C THR A 491 -6.98 -11.83 -20.62
N ASN A 492 -8.09 -11.09 -20.73
CA ASN A 492 -8.15 -9.76 -21.34
C ASN A 492 -8.51 -8.66 -20.36
N LYS A 493 -8.64 -8.99 -19.05
CA LYS A 493 -9.03 -8.06 -17.99
C LYS A 493 -7.82 -7.66 -17.12
N GLN A 494 -8.00 -6.67 -16.25
CA GLN A 494 -6.97 -6.10 -15.39
C GLN A 494 -7.11 -6.58 -13.92
N PRO A 495 -6.02 -6.68 -13.18
CA PRO A 495 -4.65 -6.72 -13.69
C PRO A 495 -4.40 -8.00 -14.51
N PRO A 496 -3.43 -8.00 -15.45
CA PRO A 496 -3.06 -9.20 -16.20
C PRO A 496 -2.64 -10.32 -15.25
N SER A 497 -3.00 -11.58 -15.58
CA SER A 497 -2.73 -12.72 -14.71
C SER A 497 -2.10 -13.89 -15.46
N ILE A 498 -0.95 -14.36 -14.96
CA ILE A 498 -0.32 -15.61 -15.43
C ILE A 498 -1.29 -16.78 -15.27
N ASN A 499 -1.99 -16.84 -14.11
CA ASN A 499 -2.92 -17.92 -13.80
C ASN A 499 -4.09 -17.99 -14.78
N SER A 500 -4.61 -16.83 -15.22
CA SER A 500 -5.69 -16.77 -16.23
C SER A 500 -5.24 -17.40 -17.55
N HIS A 501 -4.08 -16.99 -18.07
CA HIS A 501 -3.54 -17.56 -19.32
C HIS A 501 -3.21 -19.05 -19.18
N TYR A 502 -2.59 -19.44 -18.07
CA TYR A 502 -2.18 -20.82 -17.81
C TYR A 502 -3.39 -21.76 -17.73
N ASN A 503 -4.39 -21.47 -16.88
CA ASN A 503 -5.53 -22.36 -16.72
C ASN A 503 -6.47 -22.34 -17.93
N TYR A 504 -6.60 -21.20 -18.63
CA TYR A 504 -7.33 -21.19 -19.89
C TYR A 504 -6.65 -22.07 -20.95
N ALA A 505 -5.31 -22.02 -21.05
CA ALA A 505 -4.55 -22.87 -21.97
C ALA A 505 -4.70 -24.37 -21.62
N ILE A 506 -4.62 -24.74 -20.33
CA ILE A 506 -4.88 -26.13 -19.88
C ILE A 506 -6.27 -26.57 -20.32
N LYS A 507 -7.29 -25.78 -20.01
CA LYS A 507 -8.68 -26.14 -20.38
C LYS A 507 -8.87 -26.31 -21.89
N LEU A 508 -8.21 -25.49 -22.68
CA LEU A 508 -8.21 -25.63 -24.14
C LEU A 508 -7.51 -26.93 -24.61
N GLN A 509 -6.43 -27.34 -23.93
CA GLN A 509 -5.73 -28.61 -24.23
C GLN A 509 -6.59 -29.83 -23.88
N GLU A 510 -7.22 -29.83 -22.70
CA GLU A 510 -8.16 -30.89 -22.27
C GLU A 510 -9.26 -31.11 -23.31
N LEU A 511 -9.70 -30.04 -23.96
CA LEU A 511 -10.71 -30.10 -25.02
C LEU A 511 -10.14 -30.22 -26.44
N ASN A 512 -8.87 -30.63 -26.57
CA ASN A 512 -8.14 -30.81 -27.84
C ASN A 512 -8.05 -29.53 -28.74
N LYS A 513 -8.23 -28.34 -28.17
CA LYS A 513 -8.15 -27.05 -28.88
C LYS A 513 -6.70 -26.49 -28.91
N HIS A 514 -5.74 -27.31 -29.32
CA HIS A 514 -4.30 -27.06 -29.19
C HIS A 514 -3.82 -25.73 -29.82
N LYS A 515 -4.34 -25.36 -31.01
CA LYS A 515 -3.99 -24.08 -31.67
C LYS A 515 -4.41 -22.87 -30.83
N LYS A 516 -5.61 -22.90 -30.23
CA LYS A 516 -6.08 -21.83 -29.35
C LYS A 516 -5.28 -21.76 -28.05
N ALA A 517 -4.88 -22.92 -27.50
CA ALA A 517 -4.04 -23.02 -26.32
C ALA A 517 -2.68 -22.31 -26.56
N LEU A 518 -1.99 -22.63 -27.66
CA LEU A 518 -0.73 -21.99 -28.03
C LEU A 518 -0.86 -20.47 -28.18
N ASN A 519 -1.91 -19.99 -28.88
CA ASN A 519 -2.16 -18.55 -29.00
C ASN A 519 -2.36 -17.86 -27.64
N THR A 520 -3.07 -18.51 -26.72
CA THR A 520 -3.30 -17.99 -25.36
C THR A 520 -1.99 -17.90 -24.59
N ILE A 521 -1.15 -18.92 -24.67
CA ILE A 521 0.18 -18.94 -24.02
C ILE A 521 1.07 -17.84 -24.58
N GLU A 522 1.09 -17.68 -25.92
CA GLU A 522 1.88 -16.65 -26.58
C GLU A 522 1.45 -15.23 -26.20
N LYS A 523 0.13 -14.99 -26.06
CA LYS A 523 -0.37 -13.72 -25.51
C LYS A 523 0.13 -13.50 -24.08
N GLY A 524 0.05 -14.51 -23.24
CA GLY A 524 0.55 -14.43 -21.86
C GLY A 524 2.05 -14.15 -21.79
N LEU A 525 2.85 -14.81 -22.67
CA LEU A 525 4.30 -14.61 -22.73
C LEU A 525 4.71 -13.23 -23.26
N LYS A 526 3.86 -12.52 -24.02
CA LYS A 526 4.10 -11.11 -24.37
C LYS A 526 4.10 -10.20 -23.14
N THR A 527 3.22 -10.47 -22.20
CA THR A 527 3.11 -9.71 -20.94
C THR A 527 4.08 -10.23 -19.87
N PHE A 528 4.32 -11.56 -19.86
CA PHE A 528 5.13 -12.25 -18.86
C PHE A 528 6.22 -13.10 -19.54
N PRO A 529 7.22 -12.51 -20.22
CA PRO A 529 8.15 -13.24 -21.09
C PRO A 529 8.98 -14.31 -20.36
N ASN A 530 9.27 -14.12 -19.09
CA ASN A 530 10.04 -15.03 -18.25
C ASN A 530 9.16 -15.91 -17.33
N SER A 531 7.86 -16.05 -17.63
CA SER A 531 6.99 -16.89 -16.83
C SER A 531 7.31 -18.37 -17.00
N GLU A 532 7.92 -18.97 -16.00
CA GLU A 532 8.22 -20.39 -15.91
C GLU A 532 6.99 -21.26 -16.21
N ARG A 533 5.84 -20.93 -15.60
CA ARG A 533 4.58 -21.66 -15.81
C ARG A 533 4.08 -21.62 -17.26
N LEU A 534 4.15 -20.44 -17.90
CA LEU A 534 3.71 -20.29 -19.28
C LEU A 534 4.68 -20.96 -20.26
N LEU A 535 5.99 -20.88 -20.03
CA LEU A 535 6.98 -21.60 -20.83
C LEU A 535 6.81 -23.12 -20.69
N TYR A 536 6.63 -23.62 -19.47
CA TYR A 536 6.36 -25.04 -19.22
C TYR A 536 5.15 -25.56 -20.01
N ILE A 537 4.00 -24.89 -19.88
CA ILE A 537 2.79 -25.32 -20.61
C ILE A 537 2.93 -25.15 -22.13
N LYS A 538 3.79 -24.20 -22.60
CA LYS A 538 4.13 -24.06 -24.02
C LYS A 538 4.89 -25.29 -24.52
N VAL A 539 5.89 -25.75 -23.77
CA VAL A 539 6.64 -26.97 -24.10
C VAL A 539 5.71 -28.18 -24.24
N ILE A 540 4.80 -28.36 -23.27
CA ILE A 540 3.82 -29.45 -23.31
C ILE A 540 2.90 -29.32 -24.54
N SER A 541 2.36 -28.12 -24.81
CA SER A 541 1.46 -27.87 -25.94
C SER A 541 2.13 -28.13 -27.29
N LEU A 542 3.38 -27.71 -27.45
CA LEU A 542 4.16 -27.93 -28.67
C LEU A 542 4.49 -29.42 -28.85
N SER A 543 4.87 -30.10 -27.76
CA SER A 543 5.16 -31.55 -27.79
C SER A 543 3.91 -32.36 -28.17
N ASN A 544 2.74 -32.04 -27.60
CA ASN A 544 1.46 -32.71 -27.92
C ASN A 544 1.01 -32.41 -29.37
N SER A 545 1.41 -31.26 -29.92
CA SER A 545 1.16 -30.90 -31.34
C SER A 545 2.21 -31.44 -32.32
N ASN A 546 3.09 -32.33 -31.84
CA ASN A 546 4.21 -32.90 -32.61
C ASN A 546 5.22 -31.86 -33.15
N LYS A 547 5.25 -30.64 -32.56
CA LYS A 547 6.20 -29.58 -32.90
C LYS A 547 7.48 -29.70 -32.06
N LEU A 548 8.16 -30.85 -32.16
CA LEU A 548 9.20 -31.25 -31.22
C LEU A 548 10.41 -30.30 -31.20
N ASN A 549 10.82 -29.72 -32.35
CA ASN A 549 11.92 -28.77 -32.38
C ASN A 549 11.59 -27.45 -31.67
N GLU A 550 10.36 -26.92 -31.88
CA GLU A 550 9.91 -25.73 -31.17
C GLU A 550 9.77 -25.99 -29.64
N ALA A 551 9.28 -27.19 -29.27
CA ALA A 551 9.20 -27.64 -27.89
C ALA A 551 10.58 -27.71 -27.22
N TYR A 552 11.56 -28.26 -27.89
CA TYR A 552 12.96 -28.31 -27.42
C TYR A 552 13.55 -26.92 -27.20
N ASN A 553 13.43 -26.02 -28.16
CA ASN A 553 13.92 -24.65 -28.03
C ASN A 553 13.27 -23.88 -26.88
N THR A 554 11.95 -24.04 -26.70
CA THR A 554 11.23 -23.46 -25.57
C THR A 554 11.68 -24.09 -24.24
N GLY A 555 11.97 -25.40 -24.25
CA GLY A 555 12.50 -26.12 -23.08
C GLY A 555 13.89 -25.61 -22.65
N ILE A 556 14.75 -25.27 -23.62
CA ILE A 556 16.04 -24.61 -23.31
C ILE A 556 15.83 -23.23 -22.68
N GLN A 557 14.88 -22.43 -23.18
CA GLN A 557 14.52 -21.15 -22.54
C GLN A 557 14.05 -21.36 -21.08
N LEU A 558 13.24 -22.38 -20.82
CA LEU A 558 12.76 -22.73 -19.50
C LEU A 558 13.92 -23.14 -18.56
N LEU A 559 14.89 -23.91 -19.06
CA LEU A 559 16.09 -24.28 -18.30
C LEU A 559 17.02 -23.09 -18.02
N ASN A 560 17.06 -22.08 -18.88
CA ASN A 560 17.82 -20.86 -18.60
C ASN A 560 17.24 -20.08 -17.40
N ILE A 561 15.92 -20.19 -17.18
CA ILE A 561 15.24 -19.54 -16.04
C ILE A 561 15.37 -20.40 -14.77
N ALA A 562 15.25 -21.72 -14.90
CA ALA A 562 15.27 -22.67 -13.79
C ALA A 562 16.26 -23.83 -14.05
N PRO A 563 17.60 -23.55 -14.04
CA PRO A 563 18.61 -24.52 -14.47
C PRO A 563 18.71 -25.74 -13.57
N ASN A 564 18.37 -25.62 -12.31
CA ASN A 564 18.45 -26.69 -11.31
C ASN A 564 17.15 -27.52 -11.17
N ASN A 565 16.14 -27.25 -11.99
CA ASN A 565 14.87 -28.00 -11.92
C ASN A 565 15.01 -29.32 -12.68
N THR A 566 15.12 -30.40 -11.93
CA THR A 566 15.30 -31.76 -12.47
C THR A 566 14.15 -32.22 -13.35
N ASN A 567 12.90 -31.82 -13.05
CA ASN A 567 11.73 -32.16 -13.85
C ASN A 567 11.81 -31.51 -15.27
N TYR A 568 12.29 -30.28 -15.35
CA TYR A 568 12.47 -29.60 -16.63
C TYR A 568 13.65 -30.18 -17.42
N GLN A 569 14.74 -30.56 -16.74
CA GLN A 569 15.85 -31.27 -17.38
C GLN A 569 15.37 -32.57 -18.00
N GLN A 570 14.61 -33.39 -17.27
CA GLN A 570 14.03 -34.63 -17.78
C GLN A 570 13.05 -34.39 -18.95
N LEU A 571 12.21 -33.36 -18.86
CA LEU A 571 11.27 -33.00 -19.91
C LEU A 571 12.02 -32.70 -21.23
N VAL A 572 13.08 -31.88 -21.17
CA VAL A 572 13.88 -31.48 -22.34
C VAL A 572 14.62 -32.70 -22.92
N GLN A 573 15.20 -33.56 -22.07
CA GLN A 573 15.87 -34.80 -22.49
C GLN A 573 14.88 -35.74 -23.21
N ASN A 574 13.65 -35.90 -22.67
CA ASN A 574 12.63 -36.72 -23.30
C ASN A 574 12.22 -36.20 -24.70
N ILE A 575 12.12 -34.88 -24.86
CA ILE A 575 11.82 -34.27 -26.14
C ILE A 575 12.99 -34.50 -27.14
N GLN A 576 14.21 -34.32 -26.67
CA GLN A 576 15.41 -34.56 -27.49
C GLN A 576 15.48 -36.03 -27.99
N TYR A 577 15.17 -36.98 -27.10
CA TYR A 577 15.09 -38.41 -27.47
C TYR A 577 14.00 -38.67 -28.52
N LYS A 578 12.82 -38.05 -28.38
CA LYS A 578 11.74 -38.15 -29.38
C LYS A 578 12.18 -37.62 -30.77
N ILE A 579 12.89 -36.47 -30.80
CA ILE A 579 13.40 -35.87 -32.05
C ILE A 579 14.37 -36.83 -32.73
N GLN A 580 15.28 -37.47 -32.01
CA GLN A 580 16.25 -38.41 -32.54
C GLN A 580 15.59 -39.67 -33.13
N ASN A 581 14.53 -40.17 -32.47
CA ASN A 581 13.79 -41.36 -32.94
C ASN A 581 12.82 -41.09 -34.09
N THR A 582 12.37 -39.85 -34.26
CA THR A 582 11.51 -39.46 -35.40
C THR A 582 12.32 -39.25 -36.70
N LYS A 583 13.65 -39.14 -36.59
CA LYS A 583 14.58 -39.04 -37.75
C LYS A 583 15.12 -40.39 -38.22
N ARG A 584 14.85 -41.48 -37.49
CA ARG A 584 15.06 -42.86 -37.89
C ARG A 584 13.78 -43.46 -38.47
#